data_2678f192123a199d13e33c0202f6bb2a
#
_entry.id   2678f192123a199d13e33c0202f6bb2a
#
_cell.length_a   1.000
_cell.length_b   1.000
_cell.length_c   1.000
_cell.angle_alpha   90.00
_cell.angle_beta   90.00
_cell.angle_gamma   90.00
#
_symmetry.space_group_name_H-M   'P 1'
#
loop_
_entity.id
_entity.type
_entity.pdbx_description
1 polymer ?
#
loop_
_entity_poly.entity_id
_entity_poly.type
_entity_poly.pdbx_seq_one_letter_code
_entity_poly.pdbx_strand_id
1 'polypeptide(L)'
;MTEPLIETHIHGEDTEFRVVRATTNDKRPWLKGAPVCQALSAHQIVHAGVMTAREPYRIVRQHQSGVYFLACVGGEGRVLVDGRWQRCAKGMAVALPAFMANAFHAVKGKDWRCVWVRYEQALEQKPLLSSSSPLMAGFDGWPLHHAVEGLIAEASGPSSPAAMFHWVELIQMNVARFVQPWQHDDRLWRLWERVSRHVGRDWTLPALAAEVHVSPEHLRRLCRKALGRSPMQHVIWLRMRKAAELLATTDAKIESVAKAVGYVNPFVFSNTFKKWIGWRPSEHRQVQ
;
A
#
# COMPACT_ATOMS: atom_id res chain seq x y z
N MET A 1 17.20 -12.74 12.55
CA MET A 1 16.64 -13.52 11.42
C MET A 1 15.16 -13.19 11.38
N THR A 2 14.66 -12.60 10.30
CA THR A 2 13.22 -12.39 10.10
C THR A 2 12.61 -13.74 9.73
N GLU A 3 11.58 -14.16 10.47
CA GLU A 3 10.78 -15.34 10.10
C GLU A 3 10.34 -15.25 8.63
N PRO A 4 10.33 -16.38 7.90
CA PRO A 4 9.84 -16.40 6.54
C PRO A 4 8.37 -15.94 6.52
N LEU A 5 8.04 -15.04 5.60
CA LEU A 5 6.65 -14.62 5.39
C LEU A 5 5.92 -15.76 4.67
N ILE A 6 5.01 -16.40 5.36
CA ILE A 6 4.13 -17.46 4.82
C ILE A 6 2.75 -16.84 4.60
N GLU A 7 2.14 -17.12 3.44
CA GLU A 7 0.75 -16.73 3.15
C GLU A 7 -0.14 -17.13 4.31
N THR A 8 -0.82 -16.18 4.93
CA THR A 8 -1.56 -16.39 6.18
C THR A 8 -2.81 -15.53 6.19
N HIS A 9 -3.95 -16.15 6.50
CA HIS A 9 -5.23 -15.45 6.63
C HIS A 9 -5.93 -15.91 7.92
N ILE A 10 -5.52 -15.39 9.05
CA ILE A 10 -6.13 -15.65 10.37
C ILE A 10 -6.94 -14.42 10.76
N HIS A 11 -8.26 -14.59 10.89
CA HIS A 11 -9.13 -13.50 11.33
C HIS A 11 -9.31 -13.49 12.86
N GLY A 12 -9.35 -14.67 13.52
CA GLY A 12 -9.64 -14.78 14.95
C GLY A 12 -11.15 -14.61 15.24
N GLU A 13 -11.64 -15.31 16.26
CA GLU A 13 -13.07 -15.27 16.63
C GLU A 13 -13.48 -13.92 17.22
N ASP A 14 -12.57 -13.25 17.93
CA ASP A 14 -12.80 -11.94 18.55
C ASP A 14 -12.58 -10.75 17.61
N THR A 15 -12.32 -10.99 16.31
CA THR A 15 -12.16 -9.91 15.34
C THR A 15 -13.51 -9.57 14.72
N GLU A 16 -13.96 -8.36 14.97
CA GLU A 16 -15.19 -7.80 14.39
C GLU A 16 -14.86 -6.98 13.17
N PHE A 17 -15.60 -7.19 12.08
CA PHE A 17 -15.49 -6.33 10.90
C PHE A 17 -16.83 -6.19 10.18
N ARG A 18 -17.02 -5.03 9.58
CA ARG A 18 -18.14 -4.73 8.67
C ARG A 18 -17.55 -4.27 7.35
N VAL A 19 -18.13 -4.71 6.25
CA VAL A 19 -17.56 -4.50 4.91
C VAL A 19 -18.67 -4.24 3.90
N VAL A 20 -18.34 -3.43 2.92
CA VAL A 20 -19.10 -3.22 1.68
C VAL A 20 -18.20 -3.58 0.49
N ARG A 21 -18.76 -4.21 -0.54
CA ARG A 21 -18.01 -4.69 -1.72
C ARG A 21 -18.61 -4.17 -3.02
N ALA A 22 -17.78 -4.04 -4.05
CA ALA A 22 -18.21 -3.57 -5.37
C ALA A 22 -19.08 -4.60 -6.09
N THR A 23 -18.71 -5.89 -6.00
CA THR A 23 -19.37 -6.99 -6.71
C THR A 23 -19.43 -8.25 -5.84
N THR A 24 -20.19 -9.24 -6.31
CA THR A 24 -20.27 -10.57 -5.68
C THR A 24 -19.24 -11.56 -6.20
N ASN A 25 -18.32 -11.14 -7.07
CA ASN A 25 -17.34 -12.02 -7.71
C ASN A 25 -16.30 -12.58 -6.72
N ASP A 26 -15.96 -11.80 -5.70
CA ASP A 26 -15.06 -12.24 -4.65
C ASP A 26 -15.79 -13.24 -3.73
N LYS A 27 -15.33 -14.50 -3.73
CA LYS A 27 -15.95 -15.62 -3.01
C LYS A 27 -15.37 -15.88 -1.63
N ARG A 28 -14.46 -15.01 -1.15
CA ARG A 28 -13.87 -15.18 0.19
C ARG A 28 -14.95 -15.25 1.27
N PRO A 29 -14.85 -16.22 2.22
CA PRO A 29 -15.92 -16.48 3.21
C PRO A 29 -16.32 -15.24 4.02
N TRP A 30 -15.37 -14.41 4.41
CA TRP A 30 -15.60 -13.22 5.21
C TRP A 30 -16.32 -12.07 4.47
N LEU A 31 -16.46 -12.16 3.14
CA LEU A 31 -17.27 -11.26 2.31
C LEU A 31 -18.71 -11.77 2.08
N LYS A 32 -18.99 -13.00 2.50
CA LYS A 32 -20.32 -13.60 2.30
C LYS A 32 -21.36 -12.77 3.07
N GLY A 33 -22.41 -12.36 2.38
CA GLY A 33 -23.49 -11.52 2.96
C GLY A 33 -23.17 -10.03 3.06
N ALA A 34 -21.95 -9.58 2.68
CA ALA A 34 -21.63 -8.16 2.64
C ALA A 34 -22.49 -7.43 1.60
N PRO A 35 -23.01 -6.23 1.93
CA PRO A 35 -23.78 -5.41 0.99
C PRO A 35 -22.94 -5.04 -0.24
N VAL A 36 -23.61 -4.82 -1.36
CA VAL A 36 -22.98 -4.51 -2.65
C VAL A 36 -23.25 -3.06 -3.02
N CYS A 37 -22.18 -2.33 -3.35
CA CYS A 37 -22.23 -0.99 -3.90
C CYS A 37 -21.41 -0.93 -5.18
N GLN A 38 -22.07 -1.01 -6.33
CA GLN A 38 -21.38 -0.99 -7.65
C GLN A 38 -20.63 0.32 -7.90
N ALA A 39 -21.03 1.44 -7.29
CA ALA A 39 -20.35 2.72 -7.43
C ALA A 39 -18.88 2.68 -7.00
N LEU A 40 -18.49 1.77 -6.12
CA LEU A 40 -17.08 1.54 -5.72
C LEU A 40 -16.18 1.25 -6.93
N SER A 41 -16.71 0.58 -7.96
CA SER A 41 -15.96 0.23 -9.17
C SER A 41 -15.51 1.45 -9.98
N ALA A 42 -16.17 2.60 -9.85
CA ALA A 42 -15.76 3.85 -10.51
C ALA A 42 -14.36 4.30 -10.11
N HIS A 43 -13.94 3.96 -8.89
CA HIS A 43 -12.60 4.23 -8.37
C HIS A 43 -11.74 2.97 -8.22
N GLN A 44 -12.11 1.86 -8.85
CA GLN A 44 -11.41 0.57 -8.74
C GLN A 44 -11.37 0.03 -7.30
N ILE A 45 -12.29 0.45 -6.45
CA ILE A 45 -12.41 -0.06 -5.09
C ILE A 45 -13.14 -1.41 -5.15
N VAL A 46 -12.50 -2.46 -4.66
CA VAL A 46 -13.07 -3.82 -4.60
C VAL A 46 -13.95 -3.97 -3.38
N HIS A 47 -13.46 -3.51 -2.26
CA HIS A 47 -14.19 -3.47 -1.00
C HIS A 47 -13.58 -2.44 -0.04
N ALA A 48 -14.41 -1.96 0.88
CA ALA A 48 -14.00 -1.11 1.99
C ALA A 48 -14.69 -1.59 3.26
N GLY A 49 -14.06 -1.35 4.41
CA GLY A 49 -14.64 -1.76 5.68
C GLY A 49 -13.98 -1.16 6.89
N VAL A 50 -14.58 -1.47 8.04
CA VAL A 50 -14.07 -1.11 9.37
C VAL A 50 -13.87 -2.38 10.18
N MET A 51 -12.85 -2.42 11.03
CA MET A 51 -12.56 -3.57 11.88
C MET A 51 -12.09 -3.18 13.27
N THR A 52 -12.38 -4.05 14.23
CA THR A 52 -11.69 -4.14 15.51
C THR A 52 -10.97 -5.48 15.55
N ALA A 53 -9.68 -5.48 15.28
CA ALA A 53 -8.87 -6.68 15.22
C ALA A 53 -8.22 -6.97 16.57
N ARG A 54 -8.24 -8.25 16.98
CA ARG A 54 -7.62 -8.79 18.19
C ARG A 54 -6.77 -9.99 17.84
N GLU A 55 -5.75 -10.31 18.66
CA GLU A 55 -4.99 -11.56 18.49
C GLU A 55 -5.97 -12.76 18.49
N PRO A 56 -5.81 -13.72 17.57
CA PRO A 56 -4.67 -13.98 16.70
C PRO A 56 -4.76 -13.35 15.27
N TYR A 57 -5.52 -12.25 15.08
CA TYR A 57 -5.65 -11.63 13.75
C TYR A 57 -4.31 -11.40 13.08
N ARG A 58 -4.08 -12.08 11.95
CA ARG A 58 -2.86 -11.97 11.16
C ARG A 58 -3.15 -12.20 9.69
N ILE A 59 -2.75 -11.27 8.87
CA ILE A 59 -2.84 -11.34 7.41
C ILE A 59 -1.44 -11.21 6.83
N VAL A 60 -1.08 -12.15 5.97
CA VAL A 60 0.11 -12.07 5.10
C VAL A 60 -0.34 -12.48 3.71
N ARG A 61 -0.23 -11.56 2.76
CA ARG A 61 -0.52 -11.79 1.34
C ARG A 61 0.74 -11.55 0.54
N GLN A 62 1.18 -12.57 -0.16
CA GLN A 62 2.39 -12.49 -0.97
C GLN A 62 2.11 -11.78 -2.30
N HIS A 63 0.97 -12.06 -2.90
CA HIS A 63 0.59 -11.57 -4.23
C HIS A 63 -0.72 -10.80 -4.16
N GLN A 64 -0.59 -9.48 -4.29
CA GLN A 64 -1.73 -8.59 -4.23
C GLN A 64 -1.77 -7.73 -5.50
N SER A 65 -2.77 -7.94 -6.35
CA SER A 65 -2.92 -7.23 -7.63
C SER A 65 -3.23 -5.74 -7.49
N GLY A 66 -3.45 -5.22 -6.29
CA GLY A 66 -3.74 -3.79 -6.13
C GLY A 66 -3.37 -3.24 -4.76
N VAL A 67 -3.68 -1.98 -4.52
CA VAL A 67 -3.32 -1.25 -3.30
C VAL A 67 -4.26 -1.60 -2.14
N TYR A 68 -3.68 -1.76 -0.96
CA TYR A 68 -4.43 -1.87 0.29
C TYR A 68 -4.13 -0.65 1.16
N PHE A 69 -5.11 0.20 1.35
CA PHE A 69 -5.03 1.34 2.27
C PHE A 69 -5.65 0.97 3.60
N LEU A 70 -4.97 1.32 4.70
CA LEU A 70 -5.44 1.09 6.06
C LEU A 70 -5.11 2.28 6.94
N ALA A 71 -6.10 2.82 7.66
CA ALA A 71 -5.91 3.87 8.65
C ALA A 71 -6.36 3.39 10.04
N CYS A 72 -5.51 3.63 11.05
CA CYS A 72 -5.78 3.27 12.43
C CYS A 72 -6.51 4.40 13.16
N VAL A 73 -7.72 4.13 13.62
CA VAL A 73 -8.56 5.06 14.38
C VAL A 73 -8.53 4.81 15.90
N GLY A 74 -7.96 3.67 16.34
CA GLY A 74 -7.82 3.36 17.76
C GLY A 74 -6.92 2.16 18.02
N GLY A 75 -6.27 2.16 19.17
CA GLY A 75 -5.32 1.11 19.53
C GLY A 75 -4.07 1.06 18.67
N GLU A 76 -3.52 -0.14 18.46
CA GLU A 76 -2.33 -0.34 17.63
C GLU A 76 -2.18 -1.78 17.11
N GLY A 77 -1.59 -1.90 15.93
CA GLY A 77 -1.15 -3.15 15.33
C GLY A 77 0.25 -3.03 14.75
N ARG A 78 0.67 -4.06 14.03
CA ARG A 78 1.92 -4.10 13.29
C ARG A 78 1.65 -4.25 11.81
N VAL A 79 2.41 -3.52 10.99
CA VAL A 79 2.34 -3.58 9.53
C VAL A 79 3.76 -3.74 8.99
N LEU A 80 3.92 -4.58 7.97
CA LEU A 80 5.19 -4.77 7.30
C LEU A 80 5.39 -3.66 6.27
N VAL A 81 6.35 -2.78 6.53
CA VAL A 81 6.73 -1.68 5.61
C VAL A 81 8.24 -1.71 5.41
N ASP A 82 8.68 -1.68 4.15
CA ASP A 82 10.09 -1.71 3.79
C ASP A 82 10.86 -2.92 4.41
N GLY A 83 10.20 -4.09 4.45
CA GLY A 83 10.74 -5.32 5.01
C GLY A 83 10.89 -5.35 6.53
N ARG A 84 10.24 -4.43 7.25
CA ARG A 84 10.27 -4.35 8.72
C ARG A 84 8.88 -4.20 9.29
N TRP A 85 8.62 -4.89 10.40
CA TRP A 85 7.41 -4.70 11.16
C TRP A 85 7.42 -3.34 11.87
N GLN A 86 6.49 -2.48 11.49
CA GLN A 86 6.35 -1.13 12.05
C GLN A 86 5.05 -1.04 12.85
N ARG A 87 5.07 -0.20 13.88
CA ARG A 87 3.90 0.09 14.69
C ARG A 87 2.94 1.00 13.91
N CYS A 88 1.68 0.55 13.73
CA CYS A 88 0.59 1.35 13.20
C CYS A 88 -0.40 1.62 14.31
N ALA A 89 -0.36 2.83 14.87
CA ALA A 89 -1.17 3.25 16.01
C ALA A 89 -2.23 4.27 15.57
N LYS A 90 -3.14 4.62 16.48
CA LYS A 90 -4.11 5.69 16.28
C LYS A 90 -3.45 6.95 15.70
N GLY A 91 -4.04 7.51 14.66
CA GLY A 91 -3.53 8.69 13.94
C GLY A 91 -2.47 8.36 12.89
N MET A 92 -2.33 7.10 12.50
CA MET A 92 -1.44 6.66 11.43
C MET A 92 -2.21 5.93 10.34
N ALA A 93 -1.73 6.04 9.11
CA ALA A 93 -2.20 5.20 8.00
C ALA A 93 -1.03 4.60 7.23
N VAL A 94 -1.34 3.53 6.50
CA VAL A 94 -0.42 2.83 5.61
C VAL A 94 -1.09 2.56 4.28
N ALA A 95 -0.33 2.73 3.19
CA ALA A 95 -0.72 2.34 1.85
C ALA A 95 0.24 1.25 1.36
N LEU A 96 -0.26 0.03 1.25
CA LEU A 96 0.52 -1.13 0.82
C LEU A 96 0.39 -1.27 -0.71
N PRO A 97 1.50 -1.19 -1.46
CA PRO A 97 1.46 -1.17 -2.91
C PRO A 97 1.01 -2.49 -3.52
N ALA A 98 0.51 -2.43 -4.76
CA ALA A 98 0.32 -3.60 -5.61
C ALA A 98 1.62 -4.35 -5.85
N PHE A 99 1.54 -5.64 -6.08
CA PHE A 99 2.64 -6.56 -6.38
C PHE A 99 3.72 -6.66 -5.30
N MET A 100 3.45 -6.16 -4.09
CA MET A 100 4.32 -6.25 -2.92
C MET A 100 3.62 -7.00 -1.80
N ALA A 101 4.41 -7.51 -0.83
CA ALA A 101 3.86 -8.13 0.36
C ALA A 101 2.93 -7.19 1.12
N ASN A 102 1.74 -7.69 1.41
CA ASN A 102 0.81 -7.06 2.32
C ASN A 102 0.76 -7.89 3.61
N ALA A 103 1.38 -7.41 4.68
CA ALA A 103 1.39 -8.14 5.93
C ALA A 103 1.10 -7.22 7.12
N PHE A 104 0.18 -7.65 7.97
CA PHE A 104 -0.19 -6.93 9.18
C PHE A 104 -0.84 -7.87 10.20
N HIS A 105 -0.74 -7.53 11.48
CA HIS A 105 -1.32 -8.30 12.56
C HIS A 105 -1.67 -7.45 13.78
N ALA A 106 -2.64 -7.92 14.57
CA ALA A 106 -2.96 -7.35 15.87
C ALA A 106 -1.85 -7.65 16.88
N VAL A 107 -1.79 -6.85 17.95
CA VAL A 107 -0.84 -7.02 19.05
C VAL A 107 -1.57 -7.60 20.26
N LYS A 108 -0.97 -8.57 20.93
CA LYS A 108 -1.53 -9.22 22.12
C LYS A 108 -1.99 -8.22 23.18
N GLY A 109 -3.21 -8.42 23.66
CA GLY A 109 -3.82 -7.59 24.69
C GLY A 109 -4.21 -6.18 24.25
N LYS A 110 -4.25 -5.92 22.94
CA LYS A 110 -4.65 -4.62 22.40
C LYS A 110 -5.71 -4.77 21.32
N ASP A 111 -6.72 -3.92 21.38
CA ASP A 111 -7.61 -3.71 20.25
C ASP A 111 -6.88 -2.93 19.17
N TRP A 112 -7.15 -3.24 17.91
CA TRP A 112 -6.66 -2.49 16.78
C TRP A 112 -7.83 -2.09 15.89
N ARG A 113 -8.32 -0.87 16.05
CA ARG A 113 -9.46 -0.34 15.30
C ARG A 113 -9.00 0.38 14.06
N CYS A 114 -9.44 -0.12 12.91
CA CYS A 114 -9.01 0.37 11.61
C CYS A 114 -10.17 0.54 10.64
N VAL A 115 -9.95 1.39 9.68
CA VAL A 115 -10.71 1.47 8.43
C VAL A 115 -9.78 1.11 7.28
N TRP A 116 -10.28 0.34 6.30
CA TRP A 116 -9.49 -0.04 5.13
C TRP A 116 -10.25 0.19 3.83
N VAL A 117 -9.50 0.39 2.75
CA VAL A 117 -10.00 0.43 1.38
C VAL A 117 -9.07 -0.41 0.50
N ARG A 118 -9.63 -1.38 -0.22
CA ARG A 118 -8.92 -2.26 -1.13
C ARG A 118 -9.19 -1.84 -2.56
N TYR A 119 -8.12 -1.52 -3.27
CA TYR A 119 -8.17 -1.18 -4.69
C TYR A 119 -7.68 -2.37 -5.52
N GLU A 120 -8.24 -2.53 -6.70
CA GLU A 120 -7.65 -3.31 -7.77
C GLU A 120 -6.85 -2.40 -8.68
N GLN A 121 -5.72 -2.87 -9.20
CA GLN A 121 -4.91 -2.09 -10.12
C GLN A 121 -4.76 -2.86 -11.42
N ALA A 122 -5.51 -2.47 -12.44
CA ALA A 122 -5.29 -2.95 -13.78
C ALA A 122 -3.95 -2.41 -14.32
N LEU A 123 -3.21 -3.23 -15.08
CA LEU A 123 -1.88 -2.90 -15.61
C LEU A 123 -1.88 -1.64 -16.49
N GLU A 124 -2.97 -1.39 -17.19
CA GLU A 124 -3.13 -0.27 -18.12
C GLU A 124 -3.57 1.05 -17.46
N GLN A 125 -3.88 1.00 -16.17
CA GLN A 125 -4.42 2.16 -15.44
C GLN A 125 -3.33 2.86 -14.64
N LYS A 126 -3.51 4.19 -14.46
CA LYS A 126 -2.61 4.99 -13.63
C LYS A 126 -2.63 4.48 -12.19
N PRO A 127 -1.46 4.13 -11.61
CA PRO A 127 -1.39 3.64 -10.25
C PRO A 127 -1.97 4.63 -9.24
N LEU A 128 -2.71 4.14 -8.24
CA LEU A 128 -3.18 4.95 -7.12
C LEU A 128 -1.99 5.57 -6.36
N LEU A 129 -0.93 4.78 -6.14
CA LEU A 129 0.29 5.24 -5.51
C LEU A 129 1.28 5.78 -6.54
N SER A 130 1.61 7.05 -6.43
CA SER A 130 2.68 7.68 -7.22
C SER A 130 4.07 7.29 -6.68
N SER A 131 5.10 7.76 -7.38
CA SER A 131 6.50 7.63 -6.93
C SER A 131 6.81 8.41 -5.65
N SER A 132 5.98 9.38 -5.28
CA SER A 132 6.11 10.24 -4.12
C SER A 132 5.08 9.97 -3.02
N SER A 133 4.21 8.97 -3.18
CA SER A 133 3.22 8.62 -2.16
C SER A 133 3.91 8.09 -0.90
N PRO A 134 3.51 8.52 0.31
CA PRO A 134 3.99 7.93 1.54
C PRO A 134 3.47 6.49 1.66
N LEU A 135 4.30 5.58 2.18
CA LEU A 135 3.80 4.24 2.53
C LEU A 135 3.16 4.23 3.91
N MET A 136 3.74 4.96 4.86
CA MET A 136 3.23 5.08 6.21
C MET A 136 3.48 6.49 6.74
N ALA A 137 2.44 7.13 7.24
CA ALA A 137 2.53 8.50 7.77
C ALA A 137 1.40 8.79 8.77
N GLY A 138 1.48 9.96 9.43
CA GLY A 138 0.39 10.50 10.23
C GLY A 138 -0.85 10.77 9.37
N PHE A 139 -2.01 10.34 9.85
CA PHE A 139 -3.29 10.51 9.14
C PHE A 139 -4.47 10.42 10.11
N ASP A 140 -5.36 11.39 10.07
CA ASP A 140 -6.63 11.27 10.78
C ASP A 140 -7.58 10.37 9.98
N GLY A 141 -7.76 9.14 10.47
CA GLY A 141 -8.60 8.12 9.84
C GLY A 141 -10.10 8.29 10.11
N TRP A 142 -10.52 9.17 11.04
CA TRP A 142 -11.92 9.27 11.42
C TRP A 142 -12.85 9.73 10.29
N PRO A 143 -12.51 10.73 9.46
CA PRO A 143 -13.35 11.11 8.32
C PRO A 143 -13.57 9.94 7.34
N LEU A 144 -12.52 9.15 7.07
CA LEU A 144 -12.63 7.95 6.25
C LEU A 144 -13.49 6.87 6.92
N HIS A 145 -13.31 6.66 8.22
CA HIS A 145 -14.07 5.69 8.99
C HIS A 145 -15.57 5.98 8.90
N HIS A 146 -15.99 7.23 9.13
CA HIS A 146 -17.39 7.64 9.04
C HIS A 146 -17.94 7.50 7.61
N ALA A 147 -17.13 7.81 6.59
CA ALA A 147 -17.57 7.65 5.21
C ALA A 147 -17.82 6.17 4.85
N VAL A 148 -16.94 5.26 5.32
CA VAL A 148 -17.12 3.82 5.10
C VAL A 148 -18.29 3.27 5.89
N GLU A 149 -18.50 3.68 7.14
CA GLU A 149 -19.68 3.29 7.93
C GLU A 149 -20.99 3.79 7.32
N GLY A 150 -21.00 5.06 6.84
CA GLY A 150 -22.14 5.62 6.14
C GLY A 150 -22.49 4.82 4.88
N LEU A 151 -21.48 4.45 4.09
CA LEU A 151 -21.68 3.62 2.91
C LEU A 151 -22.23 2.23 3.25
N ILE A 152 -21.71 1.59 4.32
CA ILE A 152 -22.19 0.27 4.77
C ILE A 152 -23.66 0.37 5.21
N ALA A 153 -24.01 1.39 5.97
CA ALA A 153 -25.39 1.61 6.43
C ALA A 153 -26.34 1.85 5.25
N GLU A 154 -25.95 2.71 4.31
CA GLU A 154 -26.72 3.00 3.10
C GLU A 154 -26.94 1.75 2.23
N ALA A 155 -25.87 0.98 2.00
CA ALA A 155 -25.92 -0.22 1.16
C ALA A 155 -26.66 -1.40 1.83
N SER A 156 -26.88 -1.34 3.14
CA SER A 156 -27.61 -2.37 3.91
C SER A 156 -29.11 -2.04 4.10
N GLY A 157 -29.52 -0.82 3.81
CA GLY A 157 -30.85 -0.30 3.99
C GLY A 157 -31.63 -0.07 2.68
N PRO A 158 -32.66 0.77 2.69
CA PRO A 158 -33.35 1.22 1.48
C PRO A 158 -32.44 2.17 0.68
N SER A 159 -31.49 1.60 0.01
CA SER A 159 -30.34 2.29 -0.59
C SER A 159 -30.71 3.30 -1.68
N SER A 160 -30.14 4.50 -1.60
CA SER A 160 -30.19 5.51 -2.66
C SER A 160 -28.90 5.47 -3.49
N PRO A 161 -28.97 5.23 -4.82
CA PRO A 161 -27.77 5.28 -5.68
C PRO A 161 -27.00 6.60 -5.58
N ALA A 162 -27.72 7.72 -5.44
CA ALA A 162 -27.10 9.04 -5.29
C ALA A 162 -26.33 9.17 -3.96
N ALA A 163 -26.92 8.71 -2.85
CA ALA A 163 -26.26 8.73 -1.55
C ALA A 163 -25.02 7.80 -1.56
N MET A 164 -25.14 6.59 -2.10
CA MET A 164 -23.99 5.68 -2.26
C MET A 164 -22.85 6.32 -3.06
N PHE A 165 -23.17 7.02 -4.17
CA PHE A 165 -22.17 7.72 -4.95
C PHE A 165 -21.42 8.76 -4.10
N HIS A 166 -22.13 9.58 -3.32
CA HIS A 166 -21.49 10.59 -2.49
C HIS A 166 -20.60 9.99 -1.39
N TRP A 167 -21.03 8.88 -0.77
CA TRP A 167 -20.18 8.16 0.20
C TRP A 167 -18.90 7.62 -0.44
N VAL A 168 -18.99 7.08 -1.66
CA VAL A 168 -17.84 6.57 -2.41
C VAL A 168 -16.86 7.71 -2.75
N GLU A 169 -17.36 8.87 -3.18
CA GLU A 169 -16.53 10.05 -3.43
C GLU A 169 -15.80 10.53 -2.15
N LEU A 170 -16.50 10.55 -1.00
CA LEU A 170 -15.87 10.89 0.27
C LEU A 170 -14.78 9.89 0.66
N ILE A 171 -14.98 8.60 0.45
CA ILE A 171 -13.97 7.55 0.67
C ILE A 171 -12.75 7.83 -0.22
N GLN A 172 -12.96 8.02 -1.53
CA GLN A 172 -11.88 8.26 -2.48
C GLN A 172 -11.10 9.55 -2.15
N MET A 173 -11.80 10.63 -1.83
CA MET A 173 -11.17 11.90 -1.44
C MET A 173 -10.29 11.77 -0.20
N ASN A 174 -10.73 11.02 0.82
CA ASN A 174 -9.95 10.80 2.02
C ASN A 174 -8.68 9.98 1.74
N VAL A 175 -8.77 8.91 0.96
CA VAL A 175 -7.59 8.14 0.56
C VAL A 175 -6.65 8.99 -0.30
N ALA A 176 -7.19 9.76 -1.26
CA ALA A 176 -6.39 10.65 -2.12
C ALA A 176 -5.56 11.67 -1.31
N ARG A 177 -6.09 12.22 -0.21
CA ARG A 177 -5.34 13.10 0.68
C ARG A 177 -4.09 12.46 1.28
N PHE A 178 -4.10 11.16 1.50
CA PHE A 178 -2.94 10.44 1.99
C PHE A 178 -1.98 10.07 0.87
N VAL A 179 -2.47 9.45 -0.19
CA VAL A 179 -1.61 8.90 -1.26
C VAL A 179 -1.07 9.97 -2.20
N GLN A 180 -1.77 11.10 -2.29
CA GLN A 180 -1.37 12.27 -3.06
C GLN A 180 -1.43 13.51 -2.14
N PRO A 181 -0.59 13.56 -1.09
CA PRO A 181 -0.61 14.72 -0.21
C PRO A 181 -0.34 15.95 -1.06
N TRP A 182 -1.35 16.82 -1.16
CA TRP A 182 -1.29 18.04 -1.95
C TRP A 182 -0.04 18.81 -1.55
N GLN A 183 1.05 18.58 -2.23
CA GLN A 183 1.98 19.49 -2.80
C GLN A 183 2.48 20.61 -1.87
N HIS A 184 3.19 20.20 -0.84
CA HIS A 184 4.03 21.19 -0.17
C HIS A 184 5.34 21.44 -0.94
N ASP A 185 5.72 20.59 -1.91
CA ASP A 185 6.91 20.80 -2.72
C ASP A 185 6.84 20.05 -4.06
N ASP A 186 6.42 20.76 -5.13
CA ASP A 186 6.40 20.29 -6.52
C ASP A 186 7.75 19.73 -6.97
N ARG A 187 8.86 20.19 -6.39
CA ARG A 187 10.22 19.75 -6.73
C ARG A 187 10.44 18.29 -6.36
N LEU A 188 9.99 17.85 -5.17
CA LEU A 188 10.10 16.44 -4.76
C LEU A 188 9.27 15.54 -5.66
N TRP A 189 8.07 15.94 -6.02
CA TRP A 189 7.23 15.18 -6.92
C TRP A 189 7.91 15.02 -8.30
N ARG A 190 8.40 16.09 -8.90
CA ARG A 190 9.12 16.07 -10.20
C ARG A 190 10.38 15.22 -10.13
N LEU A 191 11.13 15.31 -9.03
CA LEU A 191 12.31 14.47 -8.81
C LEU A 191 11.96 13.00 -8.87
N TRP A 192 10.99 12.58 -8.06
CA TRP A 192 10.66 11.14 -7.94
C TRP A 192 9.98 10.59 -9.18
N GLU A 193 9.20 11.41 -9.91
CA GLU A 193 8.69 11.05 -11.24
C GLU A 193 9.84 10.80 -12.23
N ARG A 194 10.85 11.67 -12.25
CA ARG A 194 12.03 11.48 -13.09
C ARG A 194 12.81 10.23 -12.70
N VAL A 195 13.05 10.00 -11.42
CA VAL A 195 13.73 8.80 -10.91
C VAL A 195 12.94 7.55 -11.27
N SER A 196 11.63 7.55 -11.12
CA SER A 196 10.76 6.41 -11.46
C SER A 196 10.82 6.04 -12.94
N ARG A 197 10.83 7.04 -13.85
CA ARG A 197 10.97 6.81 -15.29
C ARG A 197 12.35 6.26 -15.68
N HIS A 198 13.38 6.61 -14.94
CA HIS A 198 14.77 6.22 -15.21
C HIS A 198 15.37 5.47 -14.03
N VAL A 199 14.63 4.53 -13.46
CA VAL A 199 14.97 3.84 -12.20
C VAL A 199 16.29 3.06 -12.27
N GLY A 200 16.65 2.58 -13.46
CA GLY A 200 17.90 1.85 -13.72
C GLY A 200 19.17 2.72 -13.80
N ARG A 201 19.01 4.07 -13.90
CA ARG A 201 20.15 5.00 -13.93
C ARG A 201 20.93 4.95 -12.61
N ASP A 202 22.23 5.22 -12.65
CA ASP A 202 23.05 5.38 -11.44
C ASP A 202 22.72 6.71 -10.75
N TRP A 203 21.83 6.63 -9.76
CA TRP A 203 21.40 7.77 -8.95
C TRP A 203 22.27 7.87 -7.70
N THR A 204 22.93 9.00 -7.54
CA THR A 204 23.66 9.35 -6.32
C THR A 204 22.97 10.48 -5.57
N LEU A 205 23.24 10.60 -4.27
CA LEU A 205 22.63 11.67 -3.49
C LEU A 205 22.97 13.09 -4.02
N PRO A 206 24.22 13.39 -4.42
CA PRO A 206 24.54 14.65 -5.06
C PRO A 206 23.75 14.89 -6.37
N ALA A 207 23.62 13.86 -7.22
CA ALA A 207 22.85 13.95 -8.46
C ALA A 207 21.37 14.24 -8.20
N LEU A 208 20.77 13.55 -7.22
CA LEU A 208 19.37 13.80 -6.83
C LEU A 208 19.18 15.23 -6.28
N ALA A 209 20.11 15.72 -5.48
CA ALA A 209 20.06 17.07 -4.90
C ALA A 209 20.19 18.15 -5.98
N ALA A 210 21.08 17.94 -6.94
CA ALA A 210 21.27 18.83 -8.09
C ALA A 210 20.01 18.94 -8.96
N GLU A 211 19.26 17.84 -9.18
CA GLU A 211 18.01 17.83 -9.95
C GLU A 211 16.93 18.78 -9.41
N VAL A 212 16.97 19.08 -8.12
CA VAL A 212 15.98 19.94 -7.44
C VAL A 212 16.61 21.21 -6.83
N HIS A 213 17.86 21.48 -7.18
CA HIS A 213 18.60 22.68 -6.77
C HIS A 213 18.62 22.91 -5.24
N VAL A 214 18.89 21.85 -4.47
CA VAL A 214 19.05 21.91 -3.01
C VAL A 214 20.33 21.21 -2.57
N SER A 215 20.77 21.48 -1.33
CA SER A 215 21.88 20.72 -0.77
C SER A 215 21.48 19.27 -0.47
N PRO A 216 22.43 18.32 -0.50
CA PRO A 216 22.18 16.92 -0.14
C PRO A 216 21.54 16.75 1.24
N GLU A 217 21.90 17.57 2.22
CA GLU A 217 21.35 17.51 3.56
C GLU A 217 19.91 18.04 3.61
N HIS A 218 19.63 19.11 2.87
CA HIS A 218 18.26 19.62 2.73
C HIS A 218 17.36 18.55 2.07
N LEU A 219 17.81 17.86 1.01
CA LEU A 219 17.07 16.78 0.37
C LEU A 219 16.79 15.63 1.35
N ARG A 220 17.79 15.23 2.19
CA ARG A 220 17.57 14.21 3.23
C ARG A 220 16.44 14.59 4.19
N ARG A 221 16.43 15.85 4.65
CA ARG A 221 15.40 16.35 5.56
C ARG A 221 14.02 16.36 4.91
N LEU A 222 13.92 16.85 3.68
CA LEU A 222 12.67 16.86 2.91
C LEU A 222 12.12 15.45 2.72
N CYS A 223 12.96 14.50 2.28
CA CYS A 223 12.54 13.12 2.05
C CYS A 223 12.11 12.41 3.34
N ARG A 224 12.84 12.61 4.43
CA ARG A 224 12.43 12.03 5.73
C ARG A 224 11.07 12.57 6.18
N LYS A 225 10.84 13.87 6.02
CA LYS A 225 9.56 14.51 6.37
C LYS A 225 8.40 14.03 5.49
N ALA A 226 8.60 13.98 4.17
CA ALA A 226 7.54 13.68 3.20
C ALA A 226 7.29 12.17 3.03
N LEU A 227 8.36 11.34 3.08
CA LEU A 227 8.32 9.92 2.69
C LEU A 227 8.69 8.96 3.83
N GLY A 228 9.14 9.47 4.97
CA GLY A 228 9.61 8.64 6.11
C GLY A 228 10.96 7.94 5.87
N ARG A 229 11.65 8.20 4.75
CA ARG A 229 12.88 7.51 4.37
C ARG A 229 13.92 8.46 3.75
N SER A 230 15.19 8.03 3.70
CA SER A 230 16.24 8.80 3.04
C SER A 230 16.11 8.76 1.51
N PRO A 231 16.71 9.71 0.75
CA PRO A 231 16.66 9.72 -0.72
C PRO A 231 17.14 8.40 -1.33
N MET A 232 18.27 7.87 -0.89
CA MET A 232 18.82 6.61 -1.44
C MET A 232 17.96 5.40 -1.07
N GLN A 233 17.36 5.36 0.11
CA GLN A 233 16.37 4.32 0.45
C GLN A 233 15.14 4.40 -0.46
N HIS A 234 14.73 5.61 -0.84
CA HIS A 234 13.60 5.79 -1.75
C HIS A 234 13.93 5.34 -3.18
N VAL A 235 15.15 5.58 -3.67
CA VAL A 235 15.63 5.01 -4.95
C VAL A 235 15.58 3.48 -4.92
N ILE A 236 16.10 2.85 -3.85
CA ILE A 236 16.05 1.39 -3.71
C ILE A 236 14.60 0.90 -3.71
N TRP A 237 13.72 1.57 -2.98
CA TRP A 237 12.29 1.23 -2.94
C TRP A 237 11.64 1.29 -4.33
N LEU A 238 11.89 2.36 -5.11
CA LEU A 238 11.37 2.49 -6.48
C LEU A 238 11.91 1.36 -7.39
N ARG A 239 13.19 1.01 -7.26
CA ARG A 239 13.80 -0.14 -7.96
C ARG A 239 13.11 -1.45 -7.62
N MET A 240 12.88 -1.73 -6.34
CA MET A 240 12.25 -2.97 -5.89
C MET A 240 10.78 -3.04 -6.30
N ARG A 241 10.04 -1.91 -6.22
CA ARG A 241 8.66 -1.83 -6.71
C ARG A 241 8.58 -2.12 -8.22
N LYS A 242 9.45 -1.50 -9.02
CA LYS A 242 9.51 -1.76 -10.47
C LYS A 242 9.92 -3.18 -10.79
N ALA A 243 10.86 -3.75 -10.04
CA ALA A 243 11.25 -5.15 -10.19
C ALA A 243 10.10 -6.11 -9.86
N ALA A 244 9.37 -5.86 -8.77
CA ALA A 244 8.21 -6.67 -8.39
C ALA A 244 7.11 -6.62 -9.48
N GLU A 245 6.81 -5.45 -10.01
CA GLU A 245 5.92 -5.26 -11.14
C GLU A 245 6.37 -6.06 -12.37
N LEU A 246 7.64 -5.93 -12.79
CA LEU A 246 8.17 -6.64 -13.96
C LEU A 246 8.13 -8.16 -13.78
N LEU A 247 8.48 -8.67 -12.59
CA LEU A 247 8.42 -10.10 -12.29
C LEU A 247 7.00 -10.64 -12.27
N ALA A 248 6.02 -9.83 -11.85
CA ALA A 248 4.61 -10.22 -11.81
C ALA A 248 3.90 -10.12 -13.17
N THR A 249 4.42 -9.28 -14.10
CA THR A 249 3.71 -8.93 -15.33
C THR A 249 4.43 -9.34 -16.62
N THR A 250 5.64 -9.90 -16.51
CA THR A 250 6.44 -10.31 -17.67
C THR A 250 7.20 -11.62 -17.41
N ASP A 251 7.56 -12.31 -18.49
CA ASP A 251 8.43 -13.51 -18.47
C ASP A 251 9.93 -13.19 -18.49
N ALA A 252 10.31 -11.92 -18.29
CA ALA A 252 11.71 -11.48 -18.35
C ALA A 252 12.58 -12.24 -17.34
N LYS A 253 13.78 -12.69 -17.73
CA LYS A 253 14.72 -13.37 -16.83
C LYS A 253 15.08 -12.49 -15.64
N ILE A 254 15.36 -13.09 -14.47
CA ILE A 254 15.70 -12.36 -13.24
C ILE A 254 16.90 -11.43 -13.46
N GLU A 255 17.90 -11.88 -14.22
CA GLU A 255 19.07 -11.07 -14.59
C GLU A 255 18.70 -9.85 -15.44
N SER A 256 17.76 -10.03 -16.36
CA SER A 256 17.23 -8.93 -17.19
C SER A 256 16.49 -7.90 -16.35
N VAL A 257 15.66 -8.37 -15.42
CA VAL A 257 14.96 -7.49 -14.47
C VAL A 257 15.95 -6.74 -13.57
N ALA A 258 16.95 -7.45 -13.01
CA ALA A 258 18.02 -6.84 -12.21
C ALA A 258 18.70 -5.69 -12.96
N LYS A 259 19.09 -5.94 -14.22
CA LYS A 259 19.74 -4.93 -15.09
C LYS A 259 18.79 -3.75 -15.37
N ALA A 260 17.52 -4.02 -15.67
CA ALA A 260 16.52 -2.99 -15.96
C ALA A 260 16.30 -2.04 -14.77
N VAL A 261 16.45 -2.51 -13.53
CA VAL A 261 16.33 -1.69 -12.32
C VAL A 261 17.66 -1.22 -11.75
N GLY A 262 18.77 -1.33 -12.53
CA GLY A 262 20.06 -0.72 -12.22
C GLY A 262 20.95 -1.55 -11.28
N TYR A 263 20.82 -2.89 -11.31
CA TYR A 263 21.74 -3.80 -10.61
C TYR A 263 22.62 -4.54 -11.62
N VAL A 264 23.93 -4.36 -11.50
CA VAL A 264 24.92 -5.09 -12.30
C VAL A 264 25.04 -6.54 -11.83
N ASN A 265 24.96 -6.76 -10.50
CA ASN A 265 25.11 -8.07 -9.90
C ASN A 265 23.73 -8.64 -9.49
N PRO A 266 23.27 -9.76 -10.12
CA PRO A 266 21.98 -10.38 -9.80
C PRO A 266 21.88 -10.94 -8.38
N PHE A 267 22.98 -11.31 -7.75
CA PHE A 267 22.97 -11.78 -6.35
C PHE A 267 22.69 -10.63 -5.38
N VAL A 268 23.31 -9.46 -5.60
CA VAL A 268 23.03 -8.25 -4.83
C VAL A 268 21.58 -7.83 -5.02
N PHE A 269 21.07 -7.89 -6.25
CA PHE A 269 19.66 -7.65 -6.54
C PHE A 269 18.76 -8.60 -5.75
N SER A 270 18.98 -9.92 -5.84
CA SER A 270 18.13 -10.92 -5.21
C SER A 270 18.09 -10.79 -3.68
N ASN A 271 19.24 -10.47 -3.06
CA ASN A 271 19.31 -10.22 -1.63
C ASN A 271 18.58 -8.92 -1.23
N THR A 272 18.71 -7.87 -2.03
CA THR A 272 18.01 -6.61 -1.82
C THR A 272 16.52 -6.79 -2.02
N PHE A 273 16.11 -7.48 -3.05
CA PHE A 273 14.71 -7.79 -3.33
C PHE A 273 14.08 -8.56 -2.17
N LYS A 274 14.73 -9.65 -1.72
CA LYS A 274 14.24 -10.41 -0.55
C LYS A 274 14.12 -9.54 0.70
N LYS A 275 15.08 -8.64 0.95
CA LYS A 275 15.06 -7.74 2.09
C LYS A 275 13.87 -6.78 2.08
N TRP A 276 13.49 -6.27 0.90
CA TRP A 276 12.46 -5.24 0.76
C TRP A 276 11.07 -5.81 0.48
N ILE A 277 11.01 -6.90 -0.27
CA ILE A 277 9.75 -7.54 -0.70
C ILE A 277 9.33 -8.66 0.24
N GLY A 278 10.29 -9.34 0.90
CA GLY A 278 10.05 -10.40 1.88
C GLY A 278 10.40 -11.81 1.39
N TRP A 279 10.48 -12.05 0.07
CA TRP A 279 10.85 -13.33 -0.56
C TRP A 279 11.79 -13.11 -1.74
N ARG A 280 12.24 -14.21 -2.36
CA ARG A 280 13.16 -14.15 -3.50
C ARG A 280 12.44 -13.77 -4.81
N PRO A 281 13.15 -13.20 -5.80
CA PRO A 281 12.59 -12.90 -7.11
C PRO A 281 11.97 -14.11 -7.81
N SER A 282 12.57 -15.32 -7.65
CA SER A 282 12.05 -16.56 -8.19
C SER A 282 10.71 -16.99 -7.57
N GLU A 283 10.57 -16.78 -6.27
CA GLU A 283 9.31 -17.07 -5.54
C GLU A 283 8.21 -16.08 -5.93
N HIS A 284 8.57 -14.84 -6.23
CA HIS A 284 7.62 -13.79 -6.65
C HIS A 284 6.99 -14.09 -8.02
N ARG A 285 7.67 -14.81 -8.90
CA ARG A 285 7.18 -15.20 -10.23
C ARG A 285 6.24 -16.42 -10.20
N GLN A 286 6.43 -17.35 -9.27
CA GLN A 286 5.77 -18.67 -9.26
C GLN A 286 4.26 -18.64 -8.99
N VAL A 287 3.62 -17.46 -8.89
CA VAL A 287 2.23 -17.31 -8.47
C VAL A 287 1.36 -16.67 -9.55
N GLN A 288 1.69 -16.93 -10.81
CA GLN A 288 0.75 -16.67 -11.93
C GLN A 288 -0.08 -17.91 -12.25
#